data_7711ff6874bbedb73ff170a1f4f30cc9
#
_entry.id   7711ff6874bbedb73ff170a1f4f30cc9
#
_cell.length_a   1.000
_cell.length_b   1.000
_cell.length_c   1.000
_cell.angle_alpha   90.00
_cell.angle_beta   90.00
_cell.angle_gamma   90.00
#
_symmetry.space_group_name_H-M   'P 1'
#
loop_
_entity.id
_entity.type
_entity.pdbx_description
1 polymer ?
#
loop_
_entity_poly.entity_id
_entity_poly.type
_entity_poly.pdbx_seq_one_letter_code
_entity_poly.pdbx_strand_id
1 'polypeptide(L)'
;SAALASYPELSCGLRKDYVVRDYFDVFDEVYCPKEHTFDFLENVLVEVMELFPSHYIHIGGDECPKKAWKKCIHCQTLMKKEGLPDEEALQSWFIHKIEQFVNSRGRDIIGWDEILEGGLAPNATVMSWRGEEGGIIAARQKHKVIMTPSKRCYIDYYQESPEYAPQAIGGFLPLDSVYFYNPLPAGLTTEEQSYIIGTQANIWGEYIQTPEAFEYMAFPRLLAMSEVQWTQPEYKDFVFFTRRLDKEFKRLDYCQVNSCRNFYEVNYAGVWNENHETYEVALSSFCPDAEIHYAINDSVITASSSLYKSPILLSKDAVIYAAVYKEGKSMGRVTHKEFAINKATGCDYK
;
A
#
# COMPACT_ATOMS: atom_id res chain seq x y z
N SER A 1 3.07 18.38 -9.72
CA SER A 1 2.51 19.27 -10.77
C SER A 1 2.02 20.59 -10.21
N ALA A 2 1.41 20.63 -9.00
CA ALA A 2 0.87 21.88 -8.42
C ALA A 2 1.95 22.97 -8.25
N ALA A 3 3.14 22.62 -7.75
CA ALA A 3 4.23 23.59 -7.63
C ALA A 3 4.65 24.18 -8.97
N LEU A 4 4.70 23.38 -10.03
CA LEU A 4 5.03 23.87 -11.37
C LEU A 4 3.87 24.65 -12.04
N ALA A 5 2.63 24.45 -11.61
CA ALA A 5 1.52 25.29 -12.03
C ALA A 5 1.61 26.70 -11.41
N SER A 6 2.08 26.78 -10.16
CA SER A 6 2.29 28.05 -9.44
C SER A 6 3.59 28.76 -9.82
N TYR A 7 4.65 28.01 -10.11
CA TYR A 7 6.00 28.50 -10.45
C TYR A 7 6.51 27.81 -11.72
N PRO A 8 5.98 28.18 -12.92
CA PRO A 8 6.33 27.54 -14.19
C PRO A 8 7.81 27.63 -14.56
N GLU A 9 8.51 28.64 -14.09
CA GLU A 9 9.94 28.86 -14.29
C GLU A 9 10.83 27.75 -13.71
N LEU A 10 10.33 27.01 -12.72
CA LEU A 10 11.04 25.85 -12.13
C LEU A 10 11.02 24.62 -13.04
N SER A 11 10.21 24.65 -14.09
CA SER A 11 10.10 23.58 -15.07
C SER A 11 11.13 23.70 -16.21
N CYS A 12 11.16 22.68 -17.08
CA CYS A 12 11.94 22.73 -18.31
C CYS A 12 11.40 23.71 -19.39
N GLY A 13 10.27 24.36 -19.13
CA GLY A 13 9.69 25.36 -20.04
C GLY A 13 9.16 24.78 -21.37
N LEU A 14 8.83 23.48 -21.41
CA LEU A 14 8.33 22.82 -22.62
C LEU A 14 6.84 23.09 -22.89
N ARG A 15 6.14 23.64 -21.93
CA ARG A 15 4.74 24.08 -22.04
C ARG A 15 4.62 25.58 -21.79
N LYS A 16 3.56 26.19 -22.32
CA LYS A 16 3.24 27.61 -22.11
C LYS A 16 2.17 27.81 -21.03
N ASP A 17 1.39 26.76 -20.77
CA ASP A 17 0.22 26.77 -19.92
C ASP A 17 0.34 25.66 -18.86
N TYR A 18 0.88 26.01 -17.73
CA TYR A 18 0.85 25.13 -16.55
C TYR A 18 -0.41 25.44 -15.75
N VAL A 19 -1.21 24.39 -15.49
CA VAL A 19 -2.42 24.48 -14.68
C VAL A 19 -2.42 23.38 -13.64
N VAL A 20 -3.04 23.63 -12.49
CA VAL A 20 -3.29 22.58 -11.50
C VAL A 20 -4.23 21.56 -12.11
N ARG A 21 -3.88 20.29 -12.01
CA ARG A 21 -4.69 19.19 -12.54
C ARG A 21 -5.84 18.88 -11.58
N ASP A 22 -6.97 18.50 -12.15
CA ASP A 22 -8.18 18.07 -11.46
C ASP A 22 -8.38 16.55 -11.45
N TYR A 23 -7.32 15.81 -11.83
CA TYR A 23 -7.27 14.34 -11.81
C TYR A 23 -5.88 13.87 -11.38
N PHE A 24 -5.82 12.62 -10.91
CA PHE A 24 -4.59 11.96 -10.47
C PHE A 24 -3.92 11.22 -11.62
N ASP A 25 -2.62 11.42 -11.81
CA ASP A 25 -1.79 10.72 -12.79
C ASP A 25 -0.31 11.05 -12.53
N VAL A 26 0.59 10.30 -13.16
CA VAL A 26 2.02 10.61 -13.24
C VAL A 26 2.24 11.57 -14.40
N PHE A 27 2.59 12.81 -14.08
CA PHE A 27 2.73 13.88 -15.08
C PHE A 27 4.16 14.02 -15.59
N ASP A 28 4.30 14.32 -16.89
CA ASP A 28 5.60 14.55 -17.54
C ASP A 28 6.31 15.84 -17.09
N GLU A 29 5.60 16.73 -16.40
CA GLU A 29 6.16 17.96 -15.88
C GLU A 29 6.92 17.73 -14.58
N VAL A 30 8.25 17.85 -14.64
CA VAL A 30 9.16 17.70 -13.52
C VAL A 30 10.01 18.96 -13.31
N TYR A 31 10.60 19.11 -12.15
CA TYR A 31 11.57 20.20 -11.89
C TYR A 31 12.74 20.13 -12.87
N CYS A 32 13.13 21.31 -13.38
CA CYS A 32 14.35 21.45 -14.16
C CYS A 32 15.52 21.75 -13.21
N PRO A 33 16.67 21.06 -13.31
CA PRO A 33 17.81 21.22 -12.41
C PRO A 33 18.58 22.55 -12.68
N LYS A 34 17.89 23.68 -12.49
CA LYS A 34 18.43 25.03 -12.58
C LYS A 34 18.82 25.52 -11.20
N GLU A 35 19.72 26.51 -11.14
CA GLU A 35 20.16 27.09 -9.87
C GLU A 35 18.98 27.63 -9.03
N HIS A 36 18.12 28.44 -9.62
CA HIS A 36 16.95 28.97 -8.91
C HIS A 36 15.91 27.91 -8.51
N THR A 37 15.93 26.71 -9.12
CA THR A 37 15.10 25.57 -8.68
C THR A 37 15.63 25.02 -7.35
N PHE A 38 16.94 24.91 -7.22
CA PHE A 38 17.56 24.52 -5.96
C PHE A 38 17.35 25.58 -4.88
N ASP A 39 17.55 26.88 -5.18
CA ASP A 39 17.25 27.97 -4.26
C ASP A 39 15.83 27.91 -3.72
N PHE A 40 14.85 27.65 -4.61
CA PHE A 40 13.44 27.48 -4.23
C PHE A 40 13.24 26.27 -3.30
N LEU A 41 13.76 25.10 -3.68
CA LEU A 41 13.60 23.88 -2.90
C LEU A 41 14.33 23.95 -1.56
N GLU A 42 15.51 24.56 -1.52
CA GLU A 42 16.28 24.78 -0.29
C GLU A 42 15.52 25.69 0.69
N ASN A 43 14.89 26.76 0.22
CA ASN A 43 14.05 27.62 1.04
C ASN A 43 12.84 26.86 1.60
N VAL A 44 12.15 26.07 0.78
CA VAL A 44 11.05 25.21 1.25
C VAL A 44 11.53 24.21 2.31
N LEU A 45 12.67 23.56 2.08
CA LEU A 45 13.23 22.59 3.02
C LEU A 45 13.66 23.24 4.35
N VAL A 46 14.14 24.50 4.35
CA VAL A 46 14.43 25.24 5.60
C VAL A 46 13.17 25.37 6.43
N GLU A 47 12.06 25.86 5.84
CA GLU A 47 10.79 26.00 6.56
C GLU A 47 10.25 24.64 7.07
N VAL A 48 10.35 23.58 6.26
CA VAL A 48 9.97 22.22 6.66
C VAL A 48 10.80 21.74 7.86
N MET A 49 12.12 21.95 7.83
CA MET A 49 13.01 21.55 8.93
C MET A 49 12.78 22.35 10.22
N GLU A 50 12.30 23.58 10.14
CA GLU A 50 11.89 24.38 11.31
C GLU A 50 10.59 23.85 11.93
N LEU A 51 9.63 23.44 11.10
CA LEU A 51 8.34 22.90 11.55
C LEU A 51 8.43 21.47 12.09
N PHE A 52 9.29 20.64 11.50
CA PHE A 52 9.42 19.22 11.83
C PHE A 52 10.80 18.92 12.42
N PRO A 53 10.89 18.59 13.72
CA PRO A 53 12.18 18.39 14.39
C PRO A 53 12.84 17.04 14.11
N SER A 54 12.26 16.20 13.23
CA SER A 54 12.82 14.90 12.88
C SER A 54 14.22 15.02 12.28
N HIS A 55 15.10 14.08 12.62
CA HIS A 55 16.41 13.97 11.96
C HIS A 55 16.27 13.65 10.47
N TYR A 56 15.20 12.96 10.09
CA TYR A 56 14.94 12.57 8.72
C TYR A 56 13.93 13.49 8.03
N ILE A 57 14.24 13.85 6.77
CA ILE A 57 13.34 14.59 5.88
C ILE A 57 13.06 13.73 4.65
N HIS A 58 11.80 13.41 4.43
CA HIS A 58 11.39 12.67 3.24
C HIS A 58 11.26 13.61 2.05
N ILE A 59 12.02 13.36 0.99
CA ILE A 59 12.12 14.23 -0.18
C ILE A 59 11.37 13.70 -1.42
N GLY A 60 10.67 12.56 -1.31
CA GLY A 60 10.01 11.92 -2.46
C GLY A 60 11.01 11.21 -3.36
N GLY A 61 11.11 11.64 -4.60
CA GLY A 61 12.01 11.07 -5.62
C GLY A 61 11.38 10.02 -6.51
N ASP A 62 10.10 9.74 -6.28
CA ASP A 62 9.26 8.81 -7.02
C ASP A 62 8.73 9.40 -8.32
N GLU A 63 8.27 8.52 -9.22
CA GLU A 63 7.44 8.83 -10.38
C GLU A 63 7.94 10.03 -11.19
N CYS A 64 9.24 10.09 -11.45
CA CYS A 64 9.89 11.17 -12.19
C CYS A 64 10.07 10.80 -13.68
N PRO A 65 9.11 11.12 -14.58
CA PRO A 65 9.25 10.87 -16.00
C PRO A 65 10.39 11.67 -16.61
N LYS A 66 11.18 11.03 -17.46
CA LYS A 66 12.40 11.63 -18.04
C LYS A 66 12.13 12.41 -19.34
N LYS A 67 10.90 12.40 -19.86
CA LYS A 67 10.55 13.00 -21.17
C LYS A 67 10.89 14.47 -21.28
N ALA A 68 10.66 15.24 -20.20
CA ALA A 68 10.97 16.67 -20.17
C ALA A 68 12.48 16.91 -20.23
N TRP A 69 13.28 16.16 -19.45
CA TRP A 69 14.72 16.29 -19.40
C TRP A 69 15.38 15.91 -20.73
N LYS A 70 14.89 14.86 -21.40
CA LYS A 70 15.37 14.43 -22.73
C LYS A 70 15.27 15.52 -23.80
N LYS A 71 14.27 16.40 -23.69
CA LYS A 71 14.01 17.49 -24.65
C LYS A 71 14.59 18.83 -24.21
N CYS A 72 14.97 18.97 -22.96
CA CYS A 72 15.40 20.26 -22.39
C CYS A 72 16.89 20.51 -22.69
N ILE A 73 17.17 21.59 -23.43
CA ILE A 73 18.55 21.97 -23.78
C ILE A 73 19.40 22.20 -22.53
N HIS A 74 18.84 22.83 -21.47
CA HIS A 74 19.54 23.04 -20.22
C HIS A 74 19.94 21.70 -19.57
N CYS A 75 19.01 20.75 -19.44
CA CYS A 75 19.29 19.42 -18.86
C CYS A 75 20.37 18.68 -19.66
N GLN A 76 20.25 18.65 -20.99
CA GLN A 76 21.23 17.99 -21.86
C GLN A 76 22.62 18.66 -21.81
N THR A 77 22.67 19.98 -21.64
CA THR A 77 23.93 20.72 -21.46
C THR A 77 24.55 20.43 -20.09
N LEU A 78 23.74 20.41 -19.05
CA LEU A 78 24.16 20.04 -17.69
C LEU A 78 24.72 18.62 -17.63
N MET A 79 24.01 17.65 -18.22
CA MET A 79 24.46 16.25 -18.30
C MET A 79 25.83 16.13 -18.97
N LYS A 80 26.04 16.82 -20.08
CA LYS A 80 27.36 16.86 -20.75
C LYS A 80 28.44 17.46 -19.88
N LYS A 81 28.14 18.57 -19.18
CA LYS A 81 29.07 19.27 -18.32
C LYS A 81 29.48 18.42 -17.11
N GLU A 82 28.53 17.74 -16.50
CA GLU A 82 28.75 16.92 -15.29
C GLU A 82 29.14 15.46 -15.63
N GLY A 83 29.21 15.09 -16.93
CA GLY A 83 29.59 13.74 -17.36
C GLY A 83 28.53 12.67 -17.03
N LEU A 84 27.24 13.06 -16.97
CA LEU A 84 26.13 12.15 -16.65
C LEU A 84 25.70 11.40 -17.92
N PRO A 85 25.65 10.05 -17.89
CA PRO A 85 25.40 9.26 -19.09
C PRO A 85 23.93 9.31 -19.58
N ASP A 86 22.97 9.46 -18.66
CA ASP A 86 21.54 9.39 -18.92
C ASP A 86 20.73 10.25 -17.93
N GLU A 87 19.42 10.28 -18.09
CA GLU A 87 18.51 11.05 -17.24
C GLU A 87 18.28 10.41 -15.86
N GLU A 88 18.54 9.14 -15.70
CA GLU A 88 18.59 8.45 -14.41
C GLU A 88 19.77 8.98 -13.58
N ALA A 89 20.94 9.11 -14.18
CA ALA A 89 22.10 9.75 -13.55
C ALA A 89 21.83 11.24 -13.25
N LEU A 90 21.05 11.94 -14.07
CA LEU A 90 20.63 13.31 -13.80
C LEU A 90 19.71 13.38 -12.56
N GLN A 91 18.80 12.42 -12.39
CA GLN A 91 17.97 12.32 -11.17
C GLN A 91 18.85 12.08 -9.95
N SER A 92 19.76 11.12 -10.02
CA SER A 92 20.72 10.87 -8.95
C SER A 92 21.52 12.13 -8.59
N TRP A 93 22.05 12.85 -9.58
CA TRP A 93 22.75 14.11 -9.37
C TRP A 93 21.87 15.16 -8.67
N PHE A 94 20.59 15.27 -9.07
CA PHE A 94 19.63 16.15 -8.43
C PHE A 94 19.42 15.79 -6.95
N ILE A 95 19.19 14.51 -6.67
CA ILE A 95 19.02 14.00 -5.31
C ILE A 95 20.26 14.24 -4.45
N HIS A 96 21.47 14.02 -4.99
CA HIS A 96 22.72 14.33 -4.29
C HIS A 96 22.85 15.81 -3.90
N LYS A 97 22.42 16.73 -4.76
CA LYS A 97 22.41 18.16 -4.43
C LYS A 97 21.51 18.46 -3.25
N ILE A 98 20.29 17.90 -3.26
CA ILE A 98 19.34 18.06 -2.15
C ILE A 98 19.87 17.40 -0.87
N GLU A 99 20.46 16.19 -0.97
CA GLU A 99 21.09 15.52 0.17
C GLU A 99 22.19 16.39 0.80
N GLN A 100 23.12 16.90 -0.02
CA GLN A 100 24.20 17.76 0.47
C GLN A 100 23.66 18.96 1.25
N PHE A 101 22.61 19.60 0.74
CA PHE A 101 21.96 20.71 1.44
C PHE A 101 21.34 20.26 2.77
N VAL A 102 20.54 19.20 2.78
CA VAL A 102 19.88 18.67 3.98
C VAL A 102 20.91 18.22 5.03
N ASN A 103 21.98 17.53 4.61
CA ASN A 103 23.07 17.11 5.47
C ASN A 103 23.83 18.31 6.07
N SER A 104 24.00 19.41 5.32
CA SER A 104 24.63 20.65 5.83
C SER A 104 23.81 21.27 6.99
N ARG A 105 22.53 20.91 7.12
CA ARG A 105 21.64 21.33 8.21
C ARG A 105 21.53 20.27 9.33
N GLY A 106 22.38 19.22 9.30
CA GLY A 106 22.41 18.16 10.32
C GLY A 106 21.22 17.19 10.23
N ARG A 107 20.61 17.04 9.05
CA ARG A 107 19.50 16.12 8.78
C ARG A 107 19.89 15.12 7.71
N ASP A 108 19.23 13.97 7.67
CA ASP A 108 19.37 12.95 6.64
C ASP A 108 18.11 12.91 5.76
N ILE A 109 18.26 12.49 4.49
CA ILE A 109 17.12 12.32 3.60
C ILE A 109 16.56 10.91 3.68
N ILE A 110 15.23 10.82 3.42
CA ILE A 110 14.55 9.59 3.01
C ILE A 110 14.00 9.84 1.61
N GLY A 111 14.08 8.85 0.71
CA GLY A 111 13.43 8.89 -0.59
C GLY A 111 12.78 7.56 -0.92
N TRP A 112 11.80 7.60 -1.84
CA TRP A 112 11.21 6.39 -2.40
C TRP A 112 12.26 5.60 -3.17
N ASP A 113 12.05 4.32 -3.41
CA ASP A 113 13.08 3.43 -3.95
C ASP A 113 13.54 3.76 -5.38
N GLU A 114 12.89 4.69 -6.08
CA GLU A 114 13.39 5.26 -7.35
C GLU A 114 14.68 6.06 -7.20
N ILE A 115 15.02 6.52 -5.98
CA ILE A 115 16.32 7.19 -5.76
C ILE A 115 17.53 6.26 -5.93
N LEU A 116 17.30 4.94 -6.02
CA LEU A 116 18.33 3.96 -6.40
C LEU A 116 18.75 4.09 -7.86
N GLU A 117 17.87 4.62 -8.71
CA GLU A 117 18.11 4.75 -10.14
C GLU A 117 19.23 5.78 -10.40
N GLY A 118 20.21 5.42 -11.24
CA GLY A 118 21.35 6.30 -11.52
C GLY A 118 22.40 6.44 -10.41
N GLY A 119 22.20 5.78 -9.26
CA GLY A 119 23.14 5.77 -8.12
C GLY A 119 22.58 6.47 -6.87
N LEU A 120 22.71 5.80 -5.74
CA LEU A 120 22.18 6.28 -4.46
C LEU A 120 23.10 7.32 -3.81
N ALA A 121 22.50 8.36 -3.24
CA ALA A 121 23.20 9.38 -2.47
C ALA A 121 23.75 8.78 -1.15
N PRO A 122 24.97 9.15 -0.69
CA PRO A 122 25.75 8.41 0.31
C PRO A 122 25.06 8.15 1.66
N ASN A 123 24.23 9.09 2.14
CA ASN A 123 23.57 8.97 3.45
C ASN A 123 22.04 8.78 3.32
N ALA A 124 21.55 8.56 2.10
CA ALA A 124 20.12 8.42 1.87
C ALA A 124 19.57 7.14 2.52
N THR A 125 18.41 7.27 3.14
CA THR A 125 17.56 6.16 3.57
C THR A 125 16.55 5.85 2.47
N VAL A 126 16.38 4.59 2.09
CA VAL A 126 15.45 4.18 1.04
C VAL A 126 14.14 3.72 1.64
N MET A 127 13.01 4.26 1.16
CA MET A 127 11.67 3.77 1.47
C MET A 127 11.17 2.91 0.30
N SER A 128 11.13 1.58 0.49
CA SER A 128 10.83 0.62 -0.57
C SER A 128 9.33 0.36 -0.67
N TRP A 129 8.68 0.88 -1.73
CA TRP A 129 7.22 0.82 -1.91
C TRP A 129 6.77 -0.03 -3.11
N ARG A 130 7.57 -0.08 -4.19
CA ARG A 130 7.25 -0.86 -5.40
C ARG A 130 7.31 -2.38 -5.17
N GLY A 131 7.85 -2.80 -4.03
CA GLY A 131 8.03 -4.17 -3.60
C GLY A 131 9.15 -4.28 -2.58
N GLU A 132 9.76 -5.45 -2.46
CA GLU A 132 10.86 -5.70 -1.52
C GLU A 132 12.24 -5.46 -2.18
N GLU A 133 12.33 -5.50 -3.49
CA GLU A 133 13.59 -5.50 -4.24
C GLU A 133 14.41 -4.22 -4.01
N GLY A 134 13.76 -3.05 -4.02
CA GLY A 134 14.43 -1.78 -3.72
C GLY A 134 15.09 -1.79 -2.34
N GLY A 135 14.38 -2.32 -1.33
CA GLY A 135 14.91 -2.48 0.02
C GLY A 135 16.08 -3.46 0.09
N ILE A 136 15.99 -4.58 -0.61
CA ILE A 136 17.07 -5.58 -0.70
C ILE A 136 18.33 -4.96 -1.31
N ILE A 137 18.18 -4.24 -2.44
CA ILE A 137 19.29 -3.57 -3.11
C ILE A 137 19.95 -2.53 -2.19
N ALA A 138 19.16 -1.69 -1.52
CA ALA A 138 19.67 -0.66 -0.61
C ALA A 138 20.38 -1.27 0.62
N ALA A 139 19.80 -2.31 1.25
CA ALA A 139 20.41 -3.00 2.38
C ALA A 139 21.76 -3.64 2.02
N ARG A 140 21.88 -4.25 0.84
CA ARG A 140 23.14 -4.79 0.31
C ARG A 140 24.20 -3.71 0.07
N GLN A 141 23.77 -2.50 -0.23
CA GLN A 141 24.62 -1.32 -0.35
C GLN A 141 24.90 -0.64 1.01
N LYS A 142 24.44 -1.22 2.11
CA LYS A 142 24.59 -0.72 3.49
C LYS A 142 23.86 0.61 3.76
N HIS A 143 22.77 0.85 3.04
CA HIS A 143 21.86 1.96 3.31
C HIS A 143 20.71 1.54 4.20
N LYS A 144 20.28 2.45 5.08
CA LYS A 144 19.07 2.23 5.89
C LYS A 144 17.85 2.11 4.99
N VAL A 145 16.92 1.25 5.39
CA VAL A 145 15.71 0.94 4.63
C VAL A 145 14.48 0.98 5.52
N ILE A 146 13.42 1.59 5.03
CA ILE A 146 12.07 1.47 5.57
C ILE A 146 11.26 0.66 4.55
N MET A 147 10.72 -0.48 4.99
CA MET A 147 9.92 -1.36 4.13
C MET A 147 8.46 -0.92 4.13
N THR A 148 7.92 -0.61 2.95
CA THR A 148 6.52 -0.20 2.79
C THR A 148 5.92 -0.69 1.46
N PRO A 149 6.13 -1.99 1.10
CA PRO A 149 5.65 -2.52 -0.17
C PRO A 149 4.13 -2.37 -0.30
N SER A 150 3.66 -1.81 -1.41
CA SER A 150 2.26 -1.43 -1.61
C SER A 150 1.29 -2.59 -1.38
N LYS A 151 1.65 -3.80 -1.79
CA LYS A 151 0.84 -5.02 -1.60
C LYS A 151 0.72 -5.48 -0.14
N ARG A 152 1.37 -4.82 0.82
CA ARG A 152 1.39 -5.16 2.25
C ARG A 152 1.13 -3.98 3.17
N CYS A 153 1.43 -2.77 2.72
CA CYS A 153 1.49 -1.58 3.56
C CYS A 153 0.56 -0.44 3.12
N TYR A 154 -0.05 -0.51 1.90
CA TYR A 154 -0.92 0.56 1.40
C TYR A 154 -2.36 0.30 1.87
N ILE A 155 -2.70 0.90 3.02
CA ILE A 155 -4.00 0.72 3.66
C ILE A 155 -5.09 1.67 3.11
N ASP A 156 -4.85 2.32 2.01
CA ASP A 156 -5.81 3.01 1.14
C ASP A 156 -6.38 2.10 0.03
N TYR A 157 -5.86 0.86 -0.11
CA TYR A 157 -6.42 -0.17 -0.97
C TYR A 157 -7.71 -0.75 -0.38
N TYR A 158 -8.54 -1.37 -1.23
CA TYR A 158 -9.72 -2.09 -0.76
C TYR A 158 -9.33 -3.18 0.26
N GLN A 159 -10.05 -3.25 1.36
CA GLN A 159 -9.88 -4.30 2.36
C GLN A 159 -11.00 -5.35 2.34
N GLU A 160 -12.07 -5.06 1.60
CA GLU A 160 -13.19 -5.95 1.32
C GLU A 160 -13.63 -5.81 -0.14
N SER A 161 -14.65 -6.55 -0.55
CA SER A 161 -15.19 -6.43 -1.92
C SER A 161 -15.58 -4.97 -2.23
N PRO A 162 -15.21 -4.44 -3.41
CA PRO A 162 -15.63 -3.11 -3.84
C PRO A 162 -17.15 -2.89 -3.87
N GLU A 163 -17.93 -3.98 -3.94
CA GLU A 163 -19.40 -3.94 -3.85
C GLU A 163 -19.88 -3.36 -2.51
N TYR A 164 -19.11 -3.58 -1.44
CA TYR A 164 -19.49 -3.20 -0.08
C TYR A 164 -18.65 -2.04 0.49
N ALA A 165 -17.53 -1.75 -0.16
CA ALA A 165 -16.57 -0.75 0.29
C ALA A 165 -16.87 0.65 -0.28
N PRO A 166 -16.52 1.73 0.42
CA PRO A 166 -16.39 3.05 -0.20
C PRO A 166 -15.33 3.00 -1.30
N GLN A 167 -15.42 3.93 -2.26
CA GLN A 167 -14.46 4.03 -3.35
C GLN A 167 -13.04 4.18 -2.81
N ALA A 168 -12.11 3.39 -3.37
CA ALA A 168 -10.68 3.44 -3.12
C ALA A 168 -9.90 3.62 -4.42
N ILE A 169 -8.59 3.88 -4.34
CA ILE A 169 -7.73 4.02 -5.52
C ILE A 169 -7.65 2.74 -6.36
N GLY A 170 -7.91 1.60 -5.74
CA GLY A 170 -7.78 0.27 -6.33
C GLY A 170 -7.00 -0.67 -5.42
N GLY A 171 -6.45 -1.73 -6.00
CA GLY A 171 -5.73 -2.74 -5.21
C GLY A 171 -6.63 -3.51 -4.25
N PHE A 172 -6.07 -4.54 -3.61
CA PHE A 172 -6.76 -5.31 -2.57
C PHE A 172 -5.76 -5.72 -1.49
N LEU A 173 -6.01 -5.28 -0.27
CA LEU A 173 -5.16 -5.56 0.88
C LEU A 173 -6.01 -5.92 2.10
N PRO A 174 -6.40 -7.19 2.27
CA PRO A 174 -7.17 -7.65 3.41
C PRO A 174 -6.32 -7.74 4.69
N LEU A 175 -6.98 -7.88 5.83
CA LEU A 175 -6.41 -7.88 7.18
C LEU A 175 -5.27 -8.89 7.35
N ASP A 176 -5.48 -10.12 6.89
CA ASP A 176 -4.51 -11.22 6.99
C ASP A 176 -3.25 -10.96 6.16
N SER A 177 -3.39 -10.34 4.99
CA SER A 177 -2.26 -9.96 4.15
C SER A 177 -1.34 -8.95 4.83
N VAL A 178 -1.89 -8.04 5.63
CA VAL A 178 -1.10 -7.13 6.48
C VAL A 178 -0.48 -7.90 7.64
N TYR A 179 -1.25 -8.71 8.34
CA TYR A 179 -0.77 -9.46 9.51
C TYR A 179 0.39 -10.40 9.20
N PHE A 180 0.30 -11.15 8.10
CA PHE A 180 1.33 -12.12 7.70
C PHE A 180 2.54 -11.50 7.01
N TYR A 181 2.55 -10.19 6.84
CA TYR A 181 3.73 -9.51 6.32
C TYR A 181 4.93 -9.67 7.26
N ASN A 182 6.10 -9.96 6.67
CA ASN A 182 7.38 -9.93 7.35
C ASN A 182 8.24 -8.84 6.70
N PRO A 183 8.59 -7.75 7.41
CA PRO A 183 9.38 -6.66 6.85
C PRO A 183 10.86 -7.00 6.63
N LEU A 184 11.32 -8.19 7.05
CA LEU A 184 12.66 -8.68 6.75
C LEU A 184 12.61 -9.61 5.54
N PRO A 185 13.01 -9.15 4.33
CA PRO A 185 12.97 -9.96 3.12
C PRO A 185 13.84 -11.22 3.24
N ALA A 186 13.37 -12.31 2.64
CA ALA A 186 14.16 -13.53 2.55
C ALA A 186 15.44 -13.29 1.72
N GLY A 187 16.52 -13.99 2.07
CA GLY A 187 17.77 -13.96 1.32
C GLY A 187 18.73 -12.80 1.67
N LEU A 188 18.41 -11.99 2.67
CA LEU A 188 19.35 -11.08 3.30
C LEU A 188 20.15 -11.78 4.41
N THR A 189 21.45 -11.52 4.48
CA THR A 189 22.28 -11.92 5.61
C THR A 189 21.90 -11.16 6.89
N THR A 190 22.33 -11.64 8.06
CA THR A 190 22.07 -10.92 9.35
C THR A 190 22.64 -9.50 9.35
N GLU A 191 23.81 -9.27 8.70
CA GLU A 191 24.38 -7.94 8.54
C GLU A 191 23.47 -7.06 7.68
N GLU A 192 23.03 -7.55 6.51
CA GLU A 192 22.16 -6.82 5.60
C GLU A 192 20.78 -6.52 6.24
N GLN A 193 20.21 -7.47 6.98
CA GLN A 193 18.98 -7.26 7.75
C GLN A 193 19.07 -6.10 8.76
N SER A 194 20.25 -5.84 9.31
CA SER A 194 20.43 -4.74 10.26
C SER A 194 20.21 -3.35 9.66
N TYR A 195 20.22 -3.25 8.33
CA TYR A 195 19.90 -2.00 7.62
C TYR A 195 18.40 -1.79 7.42
N ILE A 196 17.57 -2.81 7.62
CA ILE A 196 16.10 -2.66 7.64
C ILE A 196 15.72 -2.07 9.01
N ILE A 197 15.46 -0.77 9.06
CA ILE A 197 15.20 -0.06 10.32
C ILE A 197 13.74 -0.05 10.73
N GLY A 198 12.84 -0.52 9.87
CA GLY A 198 11.42 -0.63 10.19
C GLY A 198 10.52 -0.79 8.98
N THR A 199 9.22 -0.73 9.25
CA THR A 199 8.16 -0.72 8.24
C THR A 199 7.11 0.34 8.57
N GLN A 200 6.38 0.78 7.54
CA GLN A 200 5.36 1.82 7.65
C GLN A 200 4.11 1.43 6.86
N ALA A 201 2.94 1.72 7.41
CA ALA A 201 1.70 1.72 6.63
C ALA A 201 1.51 3.08 5.95
N ASN A 202 1.11 3.06 4.69
CA ASN A 202 0.79 4.26 3.92
C ASN A 202 -0.72 4.35 3.70
N ILE A 203 -1.24 5.57 3.74
CA ILE A 203 -2.63 5.87 3.44
C ILE A 203 -2.69 7.18 2.64
N TRP A 204 -3.05 7.08 1.37
CA TRP A 204 -3.08 8.21 0.45
C TRP A 204 -4.48 8.79 0.36
N GLY A 205 -4.56 10.12 0.17
CA GLY A 205 -5.78 10.88 0.37
C GLY A 205 -6.68 11.04 -0.86
N GLU A 206 -6.32 10.47 -2.04
CA GLU A 206 -7.00 10.70 -3.32
C GLU A 206 -8.51 10.45 -3.25
N TYR A 207 -8.91 9.39 -2.54
CA TYR A 207 -10.32 8.99 -2.37
C TYR A 207 -10.80 9.10 -0.92
N ILE A 208 -9.96 9.59 0.01
CA ILE A 208 -10.26 9.70 1.44
C ILE A 208 -10.54 11.17 1.75
N GLN A 209 -11.82 11.54 1.78
CA GLN A 209 -12.24 12.93 1.90
C GLN A 209 -12.68 13.34 3.32
N THR A 210 -12.90 12.38 4.22
CA THR A 210 -13.39 12.64 5.57
C THR A 210 -12.63 11.82 6.62
N PRO A 211 -12.61 12.24 7.90
CA PRO A 211 -12.05 11.45 8.99
C PRO A 211 -12.65 10.04 9.08
N GLU A 212 -13.96 9.90 8.88
CA GLU A 212 -14.65 8.61 8.92
C GLU A 212 -14.20 7.67 7.78
N ALA A 213 -13.92 8.22 6.60
CA ALA A 213 -13.35 7.45 5.49
C ALA A 213 -11.91 7.01 5.81
N PHE A 214 -11.10 7.88 6.43
CA PHE A 214 -9.78 7.54 6.92
C PHE A 214 -9.82 6.42 7.96
N GLU A 215 -10.69 6.53 8.97
CA GLU A 215 -10.85 5.52 10.01
C GLU A 215 -11.27 4.17 9.45
N TYR A 216 -12.21 4.16 8.48
CA TYR A 216 -12.61 2.95 7.77
C TYR A 216 -11.43 2.31 7.06
N MET A 217 -10.63 3.07 6.35
CA MET A 217 -9.46 2.52 5.63
C MET A 217 -8.36 2.05 6.59
N ALA A 218 -8.11 2.78 7.67
CA ALA A 218 -7.07 2.47 8.64
C ALA A 218 -7.38 1.20 9.45
N PHE A 219 -8.60 1.09 9.99
CA PHE A 219 -8.95 0.02 10.92
C PHE A 219 -9.80 -1.09 10.28
N PRO A 220 -9.50 -2.36 10.59
CA PRO A 220 -8.56 -2.86 11.63
C PRO A 220 -7.11 -3.08 11.15
N ARG A 221 -6.77 -2.80 9.89
CA ARG A 221 -5.45 -3.13 9.31
C ARG A 221 -4.27 -2.47 10.03
N LEU A 222 -4.46 -1.27 10.56
CA LEU A 222 -3.42 -0.59 11.34
C LEU A 222 -3.10 -1.34 12.64
N LEU A 223 -4.07 -2.05 13.24
CA LEU A 223 -3.81 -2.93 14.39
C LEU A 223 -2.97 -4.14 13.99
N ALA A 224 -3.21 -4.71 12.80
CA ALA A 224 -2.39 -5.79 12.26
C ALA A 224 -0.96 -5.29 11.95
N MET A 225 -0.81 -4.09 11.40
CA MET A 225 0.51 -3.49 11.17
C MET A 225 1.25 -3.24 12.49
N SER A 226 0.56 -2.82 13.54
CA SER A 226 1.16 -2.67 14.87
C SER A 226 1.69 -4.01 15.40
N GLU A 227 0.97 -5.12 15.17
CA GLU A 227 1.45 -6.46 15.53
C GLU A 227 2.71 -6.82 14.74
N VAL A 228 2.76 -6.50 13.44
CA VAL A 228 3.97 -6.70 12.60
C VAL A 228 5.16 -5.94 13.13
N GLN A 229 4.95 -4.70 13.62
CA GLN A 229 6.03 -3.82 14.08
C GLN A 229 6.55 -4.17 15.48
N TRP A 230 5.71 -4.69 16.36
CA TRP A 230 6.05 -4.89 17.77
C TRP A 230 6.25 -6.34 18.19
N THR A 231 5.81 -7.31 17.35
CA THR A 231 5.90 -8.73 17.68
C THR A 231 6.90 -9.42 16.76
N GLN A 232 7.85 -10.14 17.35
CA GLN A 232 8.79 -10.94 16.56
C GLN A 232 8.03 -12.03 15.78
N PRO A 233 8.44 -12.38 14.55
CA PRO A 233 7.68 -13.29 13.68
C PRO A 233 7.33 -14.64 14.31
N GLU A 234 8.23 -15.21 15.13
CA GLU A 234 8.05 -16.48 15.82
C GLU A 234 7.00 -16.46 16.94
N TYR A 235 6.61 -15.28 17.41
CA TYR A 235 5.58 -15.12 18.44
C TYR A 235 4.23 -14.67 17.86
N LYS A 236 4.14 -14.50 16.53
CA LYS A 236 2.89 -14.11 15.87
C LYS A 236 1.93 -15.30 15.83
N ASP A 237 0.73 -15.11 16.36
CA ASP A 237 -0.39 -16.07 16.33
C ASP A 237 -1.66 -15.34 15.84
N PHE A 238 -2.07 -15.67 14.62
CA PHE A 238 -3.22 -15.00 13.99
C PHE A 238 -4.53 -15.28 14.73
N VAL A 239 -4.72 -16.50 15.24
CA VAL A 239 -5.93 -16.87 16.00
C VAL A 239 -5.98 -16.08 17.31
N PHE A 240 -4.86 -15.97 18.01
CA PHE A 240 -4.79 -15.14 19.21
C PHE A 240 -4.96 -13.65 18.90
N PHE A 241 -4.41 -13.16 17.79
CA PHE A 241 -4.61 -11.79 17.33
C PHE A 241 -6.10 -11.51 17.06
N THR A 242 -6.81 -12.38 16.33
CA THR A 242 -8.23 -12.19 16.00
C THR A 242 -9.11 -12.21 17.25
N ARG A 243 -8.77 -13.02 18.28
CA ARG A 243 -9.46 -12.97 19.59
C ARG A 243 -9.26 -11.66 20.33
N ARG A 244 -8.09 -11.03 20.23
CA ARG A 244 -7.83 -9.71 20.80
C ARG A 244 -8.56 -8.63 19.99
N LEU A 245 -8.54 -8.74 18.67
CA LEU A 245 -9.20 -7.81 17.75
C LEU A 245 -10.71 -7.75 17.99
N ASP A 246 -11.38 -8.88 18.23
CA ASP A 246 -12.80 -8.91 18.61
C ASP A 246 -13.11 -8.07 19.86
N LYS A 247 -12.14 -7.97 20.79
CA LYS A 247 -12.25 -7.07 21.95
C LYS A 247 -11.90 -5.62 21.62
N GLU A 248 -10.94 -5.39 20.74
CA GLU A 248 -10.53 -4.04 20.33
C GLU A 248 -11.64 -3.33 19.57
N PHE A 249 -12.47 -4.03 18.81
CA PHE A 249 -13.66 -3.42 18.19
C PHE A 249 -14.58 -2.73 19.20
N LYS A 250 -14.69 -3.26 20.43
CA LYS A 250 -15.47 -2.60 21.49
C LYS A 250 -14.85 -1.28 21.97
N ARG A 251 -13.50 -1.18 21.92
CA ARG A 251 -12.79 0.07 22.22
C ARG A 251 -12.92 1.07 21.08
N LEU A 252 -12.82 0.62 19.84
CA LEU A 252 -13.04 1.45 18.66
C LEU A 252 -14.47 2.01 18.67
N ASP A 253 -15.48 1.18 19.02
CA ASP A 253 -16.87 1.61 19.18
C ASP A 253 -17.03 2.66 20.30
N TYR A 254 -16.41 2.44 21.45
CA TYR A 254 -16.42 3.40 22.55
C TYR A 254 -15.78 4.75 22.15
N CYS A 255 -14.73 4.72 21.35
CA CYS A 255 -14.07 5.89 20.82
C CYS A 255 -14.78 6.47 19.59
N GLN A 256 -15.88 5.89 19.14
CA GLN A 256 -16.66 6.29 17.96
C GLN A 256 -15.83 6.24 16.64
N VAL A 257 -14.85 5.32 16.56
CA VAL A 257 -14.04 5.12 15.37
C VAL A 257 -14.83 4.32 14.33
N ASN A 258 -14.95 4.85 13.11
CA ASN A 258 -15.64 4.22 11.99
C ASN A 258 -14.78 3.11 11.35
N SER A 259 -14.57 1.99 12.04
CA SER A 259 -13.74 0.88 11.54
C SER A 259 -14.51 -0.03 10.57
N CYS A 260 -13.81 -0.56 9.56
CA CYS A 260 -14.36 -1.59 8.68
C CYS A 260 -14.75 -2.85 9.47
N ARG A 261 -15.89 -3.45 9.15
CA ARG A 261 -16.46 -4.60 9.87
C ARG A 261 -16.39 -5.91 9.09
N ASN A 262 -15.67 -5.96 7.98
CA ASN A 262 -15.48 -7.18 7.19
C ASN A 262 -14.85 -8.34 8.00
N PHE A 263 -14.25 -8.05 9.14
CA PHE A 263 -13.84 -9.04 10.14
C PHE A 263 -14.96 -10.01 10.52
N TYR A 264 -16.21 -9.53 10.53
CA TYR A 264 -17.42 -10.29 10.85
C TYR A 264 -18.14 -10.80 9.58
N GLU A 265 -17.46 -10.88 8.46
CA GLU A 265 -18.04 -11.34 7.20
C GLU A 265 -17.51 -12.72 6.78
N VAL A 266 -18.17 -13.29 5.78
CA VAL A 266 -17.77 -14.59 5.23
C VAL A 266 -16.83 -14.39 4.05
N ASN A 267 -15.71 -15.10 4.06
CA ASN A 267 -14.80 -15.25 2.94
C ASN A 267 -15.16 -16.51 2.16
N TYR A 268 -15.17 -16.42 0.83
CA TYR A 268 -15.55 -17.49 -0.09
C TYR A 268 -14.31 -17.91 -0.91
N ALA A 269 -13.87 -19.14 -0.75
CA ALA A 269 -12.80 -19.72 -1.57
C ALA A 269 -13.38 -20.89 -2.38
N GLY A 270 -13.52 -20.73 -3.69
CA GLY A 270 -13.98 -21.77 -4.60
C GLY A 270 -12.81 -22.37 -5.38
N VAL A 271 -12.68 -23.69 -5.34
CA VAL A 271 -11.70 -24.44 -6.13
C VAL A 271 -12.47 -25.38 -7.06
N TRP A 272 -12.11 -25.36 -8.35
CA TRP A 272 -12.67 -26.31 -9.32
C TRP A 272 -12.04 -27.68 -9.14
N ASN A 273 -12.86 -28.71 -8.99
CA ASN A 273 -12.43 -30.10 -8.93
C ASN A 273 -12.73 -30.78 -10.27
N GLU A 274 -11.69 -31.00 -11.08
CA GLU A 274 -11.83 -31.62 -12.43
C GLU A 274 -12.35 -33.05 -12.38
N ASN A 275 -12.04 -33.82 -11.34
CA ASN A 275 -12.45 -35.22 -11.23
C ASN A 275 -13.97 -35.38 -10.99
N HIS A 276 -14.58 -34.37 -10.40
CA HIS A 276 -16.00 -34.35 -10.04
C HIS A 276 -16.84 -33.34 -10.82
N GLU A 277 -16.18 -32.53 -11.68
CA GLU A 277 -16.83 -31.43 -12.41
C GLU A 277 -17.66 -30.51 -11.49
N THR A 278 -17.09 -30.16 -10.33
CA THR A 278 -17.76 -29.35 -9.30
C THR A 278 -16.85 -28.28 -8.78
N TYR A 279 -17.40 -27.12 -8.34
CA TYR A 279 -16.74 -26.25 -7.41
C TYR A 279 -16.85 -26.82 -5.99
N GLU A 280 -15.72 -26.87 -5.29
CA GLU A 280 -15.64 -27.06 -3.85
C GLU A 280 -15.48 -25.68 -3.21
N VAL A 281 -16.53 -25.18 -2.55
CA VAL A 281 -16.54 -23.84 -1.97
C VAL A 281 -16.35 -23.93 -0.47
N ALA A 282 -15.20 -23.44 0.00
CA ALA A 282 -14.91 -23.27 1.41
C ALA A 282 -15.37 -21.89 1.90
N LEU A 283 -16.04 -21.88 3.04
CA LEU A 283 -16.43 -20.65 3.76
C LEU A 283 -15.58 -20.49 5.01
N SER A 284 -15.12 -19.27 5.27
CA SER A 284 -14.38 -18.94 6.48
C SER A 284 -14.69 -17.53 6.96
N SER A 285 -14.34 -17.21 8.21
CA SER A 285 -14.44 -15.86 8.76
C SER A 285 -13.24 -15.61 9.68
N PHE A 286 -12.82 -14.36 9.82
CA PHE A 286 -11.80 -13.98 10.80
C PHE A 286 -12.36 -13.92 12.24
N CYS A 287 -13.69 -13.88 12.39
CA CYS A 287 -14.33 -13.84 13.71
C CYS A 287 -14.11 -15.17 14.45
N PRO A 288 -13.42 -15.19 15.61
CA PRO A 288 -13.15 -16.42 16.34
C PRO A 288 -14.42 -16.98 16.97
N ASP A 289 -14.52 -18.31 17.01
CA ASP A 289 -15.61 -19.04 17.64
C ASP A 289 -17.00 -18.70 17.05
N ALA A 290 -17.04 -18.27 15.75
CA ALA A 290 -18.25 -17.93 15.06
C ALA A 290 -18.81 -19.10 14.27
N GLU A 291 -20.12 -19.12 14.11
CA GLU A 291 -20.85 -20.02 13.22
C GLU A 291 -21.12 -19.31 11.89
N ILE A 292 -20.96 -20.04 10.78
CA ILE A 292 -21.32 -19.53 9.45
C ILE A 292 -22.62 -20.21 9.03
N HIS A 293 -23.67 -19.42 8.86
CA HIS A 293 -24.93 -19.89 8.30
C HIS A 293 -25.01 -19.48 6.83
N TYR A 294 -25.51 -20.39 5.99
CA TYR A 294 -25.57 -20.16 4.54
C TYR A 294 -26.84 -20.72 3.89
N ALA A 295 -27.12 -20.23 2.70
CA ALA A 295 -28.11 -20.81 1.77
C ALA A 295 -27.62 -20.68 0.33
N ILE A 296 -28.10 -21.54 -0.55
CA ILE A 296 -27.84 -21.54 -1.99
C ILE A 296 -29.03 -20.94 -2.70
N ASN A 297 -28.83 -19.90 -3.51
CA ASN A 297 -29.85 -19.17 -4.26
C ASN A 297 -31.00 -18.59 -3.40
N ASP A 298 -30.75 -18.36 -2.12
CA ASP A 298 -31.69 -17.71 -1.20
C ASP A 298 -30.93 -16.67 -0.36
N SER A 299 -31.31 -15.40 -0.48
CA SER A 299 -30.67 -14.29 0.20
C SER A 299 -31.05 -14.12 1.67
N VAL A 300 -32.05 -14.87 2.14
CA VAL A 300 -32.53 -14.77 3.53
C VAL A 300 -31.75 -15.72 4.42
N ILE A 301 -30.79 -15.19 5.17
CA ILE A 301 -29.96 -15.94 6.13
C ILE A 301 -30.41 -15.63 7.54
N THR A 302 -30.70 -16.68 8.31
CA THR A 302 -31.10 -16.61 9.71
C THR A 302 -30.32 -17.62 10.55
N ALA A 303 -30.43 -17.58 11.85
CA ALA A 303 -29.84 -18.59 12.74
C ALA A 303 -30.39 -20.02 12.51
N SER A 304 -31.48 -20.18 11.76
CA SER A 304 -32.03 -21.48 11.35
C SER A 304 -31.58 -21.94 9.94
N SER A 305 -30.86 -21.11 9.21
CA SER A 305 -30.28 -21.49 7.93
C SER A 305 -29.21 -22.56 8.11
N SER A 306 -28.80 -23.23 7.01
CA SER A 306 -27.83 -24.33 7.07
C SER A 306 -26.52 -23.88 7.72
N LEU A 307 -26.06 -24.64 8.72
CA LEU A 307 -24.78 -24.41 9.37
C LEU A 307 -23.65 -24.98 8.48
N TYR A 308 -22.67 -24.16 8.17
CA TYR A 308 -21.50 -24.59 7.41
C TYR A 308 -20.60 -25.50 8.25
N LYS A 309 -20.29 -26.70 7.74
CA LYS A 309 -19.44 -27.70 8.40
C LYS A 309 -18.35 -28.27 7.50
N SER A 310 -18.54 -28.21 6.18
CA SER A 310 -17.64 -28.77 5.18
C SER A 310 -17.82 -28.03 3.86
N PRO A 311 -16.88 -28.14 2.91
CA PRO A 311 -16.98 -27.49 1.60
C PRO A 311 -18.31 -27.80 0.89
N ILE A 312 -18.90 -26.78 0.29
CA ILE A 312 -20.15 -26.86 -0.46
C ILE A 312 -19.80 -27.27 -1.89
N LEU A 313 -20.45 -28.34 -2.38
CA LEU A 313 -20.24 -28.83 -3.75
C LEU A 313 -21.27 -28.23 -4.68
N LEU A 314 -20.81 -27.55 -5.73
CA LEU A 314 -21.66 -26.95 -6.77
C LEU A 314 -21.38 -27.60 -8.13
N SER A 315 -22.38 -28.24 -8.72
CA SER A 315 -22.33 -28.85 -10.07
C SER A 315 -23.07 -28.02 -11.14
N LYS A 316 -23.59 -26.87 -10.78
CA LYS A 316 -24.27 -25.90 -11.65
C LYS A 316 -24.14 -24.50 -11.09
N ASP A 317 -24.49 -23.51 -11.91
CA ASP A 317 -24.52 -22.12 -11.52
C ASP A 317 -25.29 -21.93 -10.21
N ALA A 318 -24.70 -21.19 -9.28
CA ALA A 318 -25.34 -20.94 -7.99
C ALA A 318 -24.78 -19.65 -7.38
N VAL A 319 -25.60 -19.02 -6.53
CA VAL A 319 -25.19 -17.95 -5.63
C VAL A 319 -25.22 -18.49 -4.21
N ILE A 320 -24.11 -18.42 -3.51
CA ILE A 320 -24.07 -18.74 -2.07
C ILE A 320 -24.21 -17.43 -1.30
N TYR A 321 -25.24 -17.36 -0.45
CA TYR A 321 -25.41 -16.30 0.54
C TYR A 321 -24.99 -16.84 1.90
N ALA A 322 -24.28 -16.05 2.69
CA ALA A 322 -23.84 -16.48 4.01
C ALA A 322 -23.68 -15.29 4.98
N ALA A 323 -23.79 -15.59 6.26
CA ALA A 323 -23.58 -14.64 7.33
C ALA A 323 -22.92 -15.30 8.55
N VAL A 324 -22.19 -14.50 9.30
CA VAL A 324 -21.52 -14.88 10.53
C VAL A 324 -22.45 -14.69 11.72
N TYR A 325 -22.56 -15.73 12.56
CA TYR A 325 -23.30 -15.71 13.80
C TYR A 325 -22.42 -16.04 14.99
N LYS A 326 -22.67 -15.39 16.11
CA LYS A 326 -22.00 -15.68 17.38
C LYS A 326 -23.03 -15.60 18.49
N GLU A 327 -23.13 -16.66 19.31
CA GLU A 327 -24.13 -16.75 20.37
C GLU A 327 -25.59 -16.52 19.87
N GLY A 328 -25.89 -17.00 18.68
CA GLY A 328 -27.20 -16.89 18.02
C GLY A 328 -27.55 -15.50 17.47
N LYS A 329 -26.60 -14.55 17.48
CA LYS A 329 -26.77 -13.19 16.92
C LYS A 329 -25.96 -13.04 15.63
N SER A 330 -26.55 -12.40 14.63
CA SER A 330 -25.82 -11.98 13.42
C SER A 330 -24.77 -10.93 13.81
N MET A 331 -23.53 -11.14 13.35
CA MET A 331 -22.40 -10.26 13.66
C MET A 331 -22.14 -9.24 12.56
N GLY A 332 -22.34 -9.61 11.31
CA GLY A 332 -22.12 -8.77 10.14
C GLY A 332 -23.32 -8.80 9.20
N ARG A 333 -23.12 -8.28 8.00
CA ARG A 333 -24.11 -8.34 6.91
C ARG A 333 -24.13 -9.75 6.29
N VAL A 334 -25.21 -10.06 5.57
CA VAL A 334 -25.23 -11.17 4.64
C VAL A 334 -24.38 -10.79 3.43
N THR A 335 -23.37 -11.59 3.14
CA THR A 335 -22.56 -11.48 1.93
C THR A 335 -22.93 -12.57 0.92
N HIS A 336 -22.50 -12.42 -0.33
CA HIS A 336 -22.74 -13.44 -1.33
C HIS A 336 -21.59 -13.60 -2.31
N LYS A 337 -21.55 -14.74 -3.00
CA LYS A 337 -20.62 -15.03 -4.08
C LYS A 337 -21.33 -15.84 -5.16
N GLU A 338 -21.21 -15.36 -6.39
CA GLU A 338 -21.69 -16.08 -7.56
C GLU A 338 -20.64 -17.08 -8.05
N PHE A 339 -21.08 -18.27 -8.42
CA PHE A 339 -20.27 -19.30 -9.04
C PHE A 339 -20.94 -19.71 -10.35
N ALA A 340 -20.31 -19.40 -11.48
CA ALA A 340 -20.75 -19.76 -12.81
C ALA A 340 -19.91 -20.92 -13.35
N ILE A 341 -20.61 -21.98 -13.85
CA ILE A 341 -19.98 -23.14 -14.45
C ILE A 341 -20.23 -23.07 -15.95
N ASN A 342 -19.19 -22.99 -16.74
CA ASN A 342 -19.24 -22.92 -18.19
C ASN A 342 -18.10 -23.73 -18.81
N LYS A 343 -18.07 -23.84 -20.14
CA LYS A 343 -17.05 -24.62 -20.86
C LYS A 343 -15.59 -24.21 -20.63
N ALA A 344 -15.36 -23.03 -20.09
CA ALA A 344 -14.01 -22.54 -19.76
C ALA A 344 -13.66 -22.78 -18.28
N THR A 345 -14.62 -23.27 -17.46
CA THR A 345 -14.37 -23.55 -16.05
C THR A 345 -13.34 -24.68 -15.92
N GLY A 346 -12.27 -24.44 -15.16
CA GLY A 346 -11.15 -25.38 -15.01
C GLY A 346 -10.14 -25.39 -16.14
N CYS A 347 -10.32 -24.58 -17.19
CA CYS A 347 -9.33 -24.47 -18.25
C CYS A 347 -8.22 -23.47 -17.87
N ASP A 348 -6.96 -23.84 -18.15
CA ASP A 348 -5.86 -22.91 -18.04
C ASP A 348 -5.96 -21.81 -19.11
N TYR A 349 -6.04 -20.57 -18.70
CA TYR A 349 -5.94 -19.42 -19.59
C TYR A 349 -4.47 -19.12 -19.87
N LYS A 350 -4.10 -19.16 -21.14
CA LYS A 350 -2.78 -18.69 -21.60
C LYS A 350 -2.81 -17.19 -21.88
#